data_44734e01fa00540c4d263f34d7cce1f6
#
_entry.id   44734e01fa00540c4d263f34d7cce1f6
#
_cell.length_a   1.000
_cell.length_b   1.000
_cell.length_c   1.000
_cell.angle_alpha   90.00
_cell.angle_beta   90.00
_cell.angle_gamma   90.00
#
_symmetry.space_group_name_H-M   'P 1'
#
loop_
_entity.id
_entity.type
_entity.pdbx_description
1 polymer ?
#
loop_
_entity_poly.entity_id
_entity_poly.type
_entity_poly.pdbx_seq_one_letter_code
_entity_poly.pdbx_strand_id
1 'polypeptide(L)'
;QRAIEWANKLSKPLLIFEPMTIDYPMASIRFHKFAIEGMQDIQKQTEKSKAFYFPYVEEKRGVADKLLIELAKNAAVVITDDYPTYFVPQMTAEAKGSIQTTYELVDSNGLLPIRIAEKEYVRAHDFRRFMHKNIEDFLVEVPEKDPLEYLNLKFDEKLLEPIFKKYELVDFNKVNTQDFLNNLNVDKSVEVSDVVGGYNAAKSRLDLFAKKGFNDYSKLRSHPSEDASSQLSPYFHFGHISTYEVFEKIISNESWSVENIDPNFVGRREGWWGGS
;
A
#
# COMPACT_ATOMS: atom_id res chain seq x y z
N GLN A 1 10.25 4.12 0.00
CA GLN A 1 11.32 5.06 -0.37
C GLN A 1 11.60 6.04 0.78
N ARG A 2 10.63 6.83 1.28
CA ARG A 2 10.83 7.86 2.30
C ARG A 2 11.51 7.36 3.59
N ALA A 3 11.17 6.16 4.05
CA ALA A 3 11.80 5.55 5.22
C ALA A 3 13.29 5.23 4.97
N ILE A 4 13.67 4.86 3.76
CA ILE A 4 15.05 4.58 3.37
C ILE A 4 15.87 5.88 3.31
N GLU A 5 15.28 6.96 2.79
CA GLU A 5 15.92 8.28 2.80
C GLU A 5 16.28 8.70 4.23
N TRP A 6 15.33 8.55 5.19
CA TRP A 6 15.58 8.83 6.58
C TRP A 6 16.62 7.89 7.21
N ALA A 7 16.52 6.58 6.96
CA ALA A 7 17.48 5.59 7.47
C ALA A 7 18.90 5.92 7.03
N ASN A 8 19.08 6.22 5.74
CA ASN A 8 20.39 6.58 5.18
C ASN A 8 20.89 7.93 5.72
N LYS A 9 20.04 8.96 5.76
CA LYS A 9 20.38 10.29 6.29
C LYS A 9 20.82 10.25 7.74
N LEU A 10 20.16 9.43 8.55
CA LEU A 10 20.45 9.31 9.98
C LEU A 10 21.49 8.21 10.28
N SER A 11 21.94 7.48 9.27
CA SER A 11 22.80 6.28 9.44
C SER A 11 22.19 5.30 10.44
N LYS A 12 20.91 4.98 10.27
CA LYS A 12 20.15 4.03 11.09
C LYS A 12 19.65 2.86 10.26
N PRO A 13 19.50 1.66 10.84
CA PRO A 13 18.87 0.53 10.17
C PRO A 13 17.37 0.75 10.02
N LEU A 14 16.75 0.03 9.08
CA LEU A 14 15.31 0.09 8.81
C LEU A 14 14.60 -1.14 9.36
N LEU A 15 13.59 -0.90 10.18
CA LEU A 15 12.57 -1.86 10.59
C LEU A 15 11.27 -1.55 9.84
N ILE A 16 10.68 -2.55 9.20
CA ILE A 16 9.35 -2.49 8.59
C ILE A 16 8.41 -3.27 9.50
N PHE A 17 7.55 -2.57 10.21
CA PHE A 17 6.55 -3.17 11.09
C PHE A 17 5.19 -3.17 10.41
N GLU A 18 4.62 -4.34 10.22
CA GLU A 18 3.29 -4.50 9.62
C GLU A 18 2.37 -5.24 10.59
N PRO A 19 1.59 -4.50 11.39
CA PRO A 19 0.61 -5.08 12.27
C PRO A 19 -0.71 -5.34 11.55
N MET A 20 -1.27 -6.53 11.74
CA MET A 20 -2.63 -6.86 11.36
C MET A 20 -3.50 -7.03 12.59
N THR A 21 -4.41 -6.08 12.81
CA THR A 21 -5.35 -6.12 13.92
C THR A 21 -6.59 -6.96 13.61
N ILE A 22 -7.19 -7.54 14.64
CA ILE A 22 -8.47 -8.27 14.55
C ILE A 22 -9.67 -7.41 14.94
N ASP A 23 -9.44 -6.16 15.35
CA ASP A 23 -10.44 -5.27 15.94
C ASP A 23 -10.76 -4.06 15.07
N TYR A 24 -11.30 -4.32 13.91
CA TYR A 24 -11.86 -3.28 13.04
C TYR A 24 -13.24 -3.69 12.51
N PRO A 25 -14.10 -2.73 12.13
CA PRO A 25 -15.40 -3.06 11.56
C PRO A 25 -15.26 -3.99 10.36
N MET A 26 -16.01 -5.09 10.34
CA MET A 26 -15.97 -6.12 9.28
C MET A 26 -14.67 -6.94 9.21
N ALA A 27 -13.90 -7.02 10.29
CA ALA A 27 -12.75 -7.93 10.38
C ALA A 27 -13.20 -9.37 10.13
N SER A 28 -12.91 -9.92 8.96
CA SER A 28 -13.35 -11.23 8.53
C SER A 28 -12.19 -12.10 8.05
N ILE A 29 -12.37 -13.40 8.06
CA ILE A 29 -11.37 -14.34 7.57
C ILE A 29 -11.02 -14.08 6.10
N ARG A 30 -11.98 -13.61 5.31
CA ARG A 30 -11.77 -13.25 3.89
C ARG A 30 -10.73 -12.14 3.74
N PHE A 31 -10.85 -11.07 4.49
CA PHE A 31 -9.91 -9.95 4.45
C PHE A 31 -8.56 -10.33 5.04
N HIS A 32 -8.56 -11.07 6.14
CA HIS A 32 -7.32 -11.54 6.78
C HIS A 32 -6.51 -12.46 5.86
N LYS A 33 -7.17 -13.40 5.17
CA LYS A 33 -6.49 -14.25 4.18
C LYS A 33 -5.80 -13.40 3.12
N PHE A 34 -6.53 -12.46 2.52
CA PHE A 34 -6.00 -11.63 1.44
C PHE A 34 -4.82 -10.76 1.90
N ALA A 35 -4.92 -10.15 3.07
CA ALA A 35 -3.83 -9.35 3.63
C ALA A 35 -2.62 -10.21 4.03
N ILE A 36 -2.83 -11.36 4.66
CA ILE A 36 -1.76 -12.30 5.05
C ILE A 36 -0.98 -12.80 3.82
N GLU A 37 -1.67 -13.06 2.71
CA GLU A 37 -1.00 -13.41 1.44
C GLU A 37 -0.11 -12.27 0.94
N GLY A 38 -0.49 -11.01 1.19
CA GLY A 38 0.37 -9.83 0.97
C GLY A 38 1.59 -9.82 1.88
N MET A 39 1.39 -10.03 3.18
CA MET A 39 2.48 -10.11 4.17
C MET A 39 3.49 -11.21 3.82
N GLN A 40 3.04 -12.35 3.29
CA GLN A 40 3.91 -13.42 2.79
C GLN A 40 4.79 -12.98 1.64
N ASP A 41 4.24 -12.22 0.70
CA ASP A 41 5.01 -11.69 -0.44
C ASP A 41 6.03 -10.66 0.04
N ILE A 42 5.66 -9.77 0.97
CA ILE A 42 6.57 -8.78 1.56
C ILE A 42 7.70 -9.49 2.33
N GLN A 43 7.39 -10.53 3.11
CA GLN A 43 8.43 -11.29 3.80
C GLN A 43 9.47 -11.84 2.82
N LYS A 44 9.05 -12.47 1.72
CA LYS A 44 9.95 -13.00 0.68
C LYS A 44 10.76 -11.91 -0.02
N GLN A 45 10.17 -10.74 -0.28
CA GLN A 45 10.86 -9.62 -0.90
C GLN A 45 11.94 -9.03 0.02
N THR A 46 11.64 -8.94 1.31
CA THR A 46 12.54 -8.33 2.30
C THR A 46 13.67 -9.25 2.75
N GLU A 47 13.55 -10.57 2.64
CA GLU A 47 14.59 -11.56 3.02
C GLU A 47 15.97 -11.27 2.44
N LYS A 48 16.03 -10.72 1.22
CA LYS A 48 17.28 -10.39 0.52
C LYS A 48 17.74 -8.96 0.77
N SER A 49 16.94 -8.16 1.45
CA SER A 49 17.25 -6.76 1.74
C SER A 49 18.07 -6.59 3.03
N LYS A 50 18.48 -5.37 3.30
CA LYS A 50 19.09 -4.99 4.57
C LYS A 50 18.08 -4.57 5.64
N ALA A 51 16.80 -4.41 5.27
CA ALA A 51 15.73 -4.10 6.20
C ALA A 51 15.34 -5.35 7.01
N PHE A 52 14.78 -5.14 8.17
CA PHE A 52 14.12 -6.21 8.92
C PHE A 52 12.60 -6.02 8.80
N TYR A 53 11.92 -7.05 8.33
CA TYR A 53 10.47 -7.09 8.27
C TYR A 53 9.90 -7.78 9.50
N PHE A 54 9.00 -7.09 10.18
CA PHE A 54 8.33 -7.58 11.38
C PHE A 54 6.82 -7.67 11.13
N PRO A 55 6.34 -8.77 10.53
CA PRO A 55 4.91 -9.05 10.44
C PRO A 55 4.38 -9.44 11.81
N TYR A 56 3.27 -8.85 12.21
CA TYR A 56 2.60 -9.15 13.46
C TYR A 56 1.10 -9.31 13.23
N VAL A 57 0.55 -10.46 13.54
CA VAL A 57 -0.89 -10.69 13.49
C VAL A 57 -1.44 -10.74 14.92
N GLU A 58 -2.34 -9.86 15.22
CA GLU A 58 -2.88 -9.68 16.56
C GLU A 58 -3.78 -10.86 16.94
N GLU A 59 -3.52 -11.48 18.09
CA GLU A 59 -4.39 -12.51 18.68
C GLU A 59 -5.38 -11.92 19.68
N LYS A 60 -5.00 -10.81 20.31
CA LYS A 60 -5.78 -10.13 21.33
C LYS A 60 -5.77 -8.63 21.08
N ARG A 61 -6.94 -8.02 21.17
CA ARG A 61 -7.16 -6.60 20.96
C ARG A 61 -6.15 -5.69 21.70
N GLY A 62 -5.60 -4.70 20.99
CA GLY A 62 -4.74 -3.65 21.54
C GLY A 62 -3.32 -4.10 21.89
N VAL A 63 -2.91 -5.27 21.46
CA VAL A 63 -1.51 -5.73 21.62
C VAL A 63 -0.62 -5.11 20.56
N ALA A 64 -1.09 -4.96 19.33
CA ALA A 64 -0.36 -4.35 18.24
C ALA A 64 0.02 -2.89 18.55
N ASP A 65 -0.90 -2.12 19.15
CA ASP A 65 -0.64 -0.73 19.56
C ASP A 65 0.47 -0.64 20.61
N LYS A 66 0.46 -1.55 21.58
CA LYS A 66 1.52 -1.61 22.62
C LYS A 66 2.87 -1.95 22.01
N LEU A 67 2.88 -2.88 21.06
CA LEU A 67 4.09 -3.26 20.34
C LEU A 67 4.63 -2.09 19.51
N LEU A 68 3.77 -1.37 18.79
CA LEU A 68 4.15 -0.16 18.06
C LEU A 68 4.80 0.87 18.97
N ILE A 69 4.20 1.14 20.13
CA ILE A 69 4.73 2.11 21.11
C ILE A 69 6.10 1.64 21.66
N GLU A 70 6.28 0.35 21.93
CA GLU A 70 7.56 -0.18 22.39
C GLU A 70 8.65 -0.07 21.32
N LEU A 71 8.35 -0.39 20.07
CA LEU A 71 9.26 -0.24 18.94
C LEU A 71 9.64 1.24 18.74
N ALA A 72 8.66 2.14 18.81
CA ALA A 72 8.85 3.56 18.61
C ALA A 72 9.77 4.22 19.65
N LYS A 73 9.86 3.69 20.87
CA LYS A 73 10.77 4.21 21.91
C LYS A 73 12.25 4.21 21.50
N ASN A 74 12.64 3.28 20.63
CA ASN A 74 14.01 3.13 20.15
C ASN A 74 14.18 3.60 18.71
N ALA A 75 13.11 4.08 18.07
CA ALA A 75 13.14 4.61 16.73
C ALA A 75 13.60 6.08 16.71
N ALA A 76 14.41 6.45 15.74
CA ALA A 76 14.76 7.85 15.48
C ALA A 76 13.60 8.61 14.79
N VAL A 77 12.86 7.89 13.95
CA VAL A 77 11.69 8.38 13.22
C VAL A 77 10.72 7.21 13.00
N VAL A 78 9.43 7.49 13.09
CA VAL A 78 8.36 6.56 12.68
C VAL A 78 7.68 7.15 11.46
N ILE A 79 7.53 6.34 10.42
CA ILE A 79 6.93 6.75 9.14
C ILE A 79 5.78 5.81 8.84
N THR A 80 4.64 6.36 8.47
CA THR A 80 3.46 5.61 8.07
C THR A 80 2.72 6.29 6.93
N ASP A 81 1.76 5.61 6.33
CA ASP A 81 0.93 6.16 5.27
C ASP A 81 -0.05 7.21 5.80
N ASP A 82 -0.26 8.26 5.00
CA ASP A 82 -1.31 9.25 5.21
C ASP A 82 -2.60 8.79 4.50
N TYR A 83 -3.26 7.79 5.07
CA TYR A 83 -4.49 7.25 4.50
C TYR A 83 -5.71 8.09 4.94
N PRO A 84 -6.54 8.60 4.01
CA PRO A 84 -7.47 9.69 4.32
C PRO A 84 -8.84 9.26 4.81
N THR A 85 -9.17 7.95 4.80
CA THR A 85 -10.53 7.47 5.01
C THR A 85 -10.62 6.32 6.00
N TYR A 86 -11.84 5.90 6.29
CA TYR A 86 -12.19 4.83 7.24
C TYR A 86 -11.72 5.16 8.67
N PHE A 87 -11.28 4.16 9.39
CA PHE A 87 -10.77 4.27 10.76
C PHE A 87 -9.26 4.62 10.83
N VAL A 88 -8.55 4.57 9.69
CA VAL A 88 -7.08 4.76 9.63
C VAL A 88 -6.63 6.14 10.13
N PRO A 89 -7.30 7.27 9.79
CA PRO A 89 -6.93 8.59 10.33
C PRO A 89 -7.02 8.66 11.85
N GLN A 90 -8.01 7.99 12.44
CA GLN A 90 -8.14 7.92 13.90
C GLN A 90 -7.01 7.09 14.52
N MET A 91 -6.71 5.90 13.98
CA MET A 91 -5.60 5.07 14.44
C MET A 91 -4.27 5.84 14.37
N THR A 92 -4.04 6.55 13.27
CA THR A 92 -2.84 7.38 13.05
C THR A 92 -2.73 8.50 14.09
N ALA A 93 -3.84 9.16 14.41
CA ALA A 93 -3.88 10.23 15.42
C ALA A 93 -3.63 9.69 16.84
N GLU A 94 -4.20 8.54 17.18
CA GLU A 94 -3.99 7.85 18.44
C GLU A 94 -2.53 7.39 18.61
N ALA A 95 -1.96 6.79 17.57
CA ALA A 95 -0.56 6.40 17.53
C ALA A 95 0.36 7.62 17.72
N LYS A 96 0.12 8.71 16.98
CA LYS A 96 0.85 9.98 17.13
C LYS A 96 0.80 10.53 18.55
N GLY A 97 -0.36 10.44 19.21
CA GLY A 97 -0.53 10.89 20.61
C GLY A 97 0.30 10.08 21.62
N SER A 98 0.62 8.83 21.28
CA SER A 98 1.34 7.89 22.14
C SER A 98 2.84 7.81 21.86
N ILE A 99 3.29 8.22 20.67
CA ILE A 99 4.67 8.16 20.20
C ILE A 99 5.36 9.49 20.47
N GLN A 100 6.51 9.45 21.17
CA GLN A 100 7.28 10.64 21.53
C GLN A 100 8.34 11.04 20.50
N THR A 101 8.68 10.15 19.58
CA THR A 101 9.64 10.44 18.53
C THR A 101 9.00 11.12 17.33
N THR A 102 9.82 11.57 16.39
CA THR A 102 9.32 12.15 15.13
C THR A 102 8.39 11.17 14.42
N TYR A 103 7.19 11.63 14.08
CA TYR A 103 6.16 10.84 13.41
C TYR A 103 5.79 11.53 12.11
N GLU A 104 6.11 10.90 10.99
CA GLU A 104 5.91 11.43 9.64
C GLU A 104 4.85 10.63 8.89
N LEU A 105 3.93 11.34 8.24
CA LEU A 105 2.91 10.78 7.36
C LEU A 105 3.32 10.99 5.91
N VAL A 106 3.19 9.95 5.09
CA VAL A 106 3.52 9.98 3.67
C VAL A 106 2.27 9.65 2.85
N ASP A 107 1.87 10.54 1.97
CA ASP A 107 0.77 10.28 1.04
C ASP A 107 1.27 9.41 -0.12
N SER A 108 0.92 8.14 -0.07
CA SER A 108 1.26 7.12 -1.08
C SER A 108 0.02 6.54 -1.79
N ASN A 109 -1.15 7.17 -1.62
CA ASN A 109 -2.43 6.59 -2.04
C ASN A 109 -2.72 6.70 -3.54
N GLY A 110 -2.15 7.68 -4.22
CA GLY A 110 -2.45 7.93 -5.64
C GLY A 110 -1.29 8.56 -6.39
N LEU A 111 -1.53 8.85 -7.67
CA LEU A 111 -0.59 9.63 -8.50
C LEU A 111 -0.61 11.10 -8.10
N LEU A 112 -1.74 11.59 -7.61
CA LEU A 112 -1.91 12.95 -7.15
C LEU A 112 -2.05 12.94 -5.63
N PRO A 113 -1.19 13.66 -4.88
CA PRO A 113 -1.33 13.75 -3.44
C PRO A 113 -2.69 14.30 -3.02
N ILE A 114 -3.37 13.64 -2.11
CA ILE A 114 -4.75 13.99 -1.72
C ILE A 114 -4.78 15.37 -1.06
N ARG A 115 -3.75 15.73 -0.31
CA ARG A 115 -3.68 16.98 0.46
C ARG A 115 -3.54 18.24 -0.38
N ILE A 116 -3.23 18.14 -1.68
CA ILE A 116 -3.27 19.32 -2.57
C ILE A 116 -4.70 19.77 -2.89
N ALA A 117 -5.69 18.92 -2.66
CA ALA A 117 -7.09 19.29 -2.76
C ALA A 117 -7.50 20.07 -1.49
N GLU A 118 -7.52 21.39 -1.60
CA GLU A 118 -7.82 22.32 -0.48
C GLU A 118 -9.29 22.29 -0.04
N LYS A 119 -10.15 21.59 -0.78
CA LYS A 119 -11.60 21.51 -0.54
C LYS A 119 -12.18 20.17 -0.94
N GLU A 120 -13.35 19.87 -0.42
CA GLU A 120 -14.15 18.75 -0.88
C GLU A 120 -14.82 19.05 -2.23
N TYR A 121 -14.90 18.06 -3.09
CA TYR A 121 -15.55 18.11 -4.38
C TYR A 121 -16.82 17.27 -4.35
N VAL A 122 -17.98 17.91 -4.41
CA VAL A 122 -19.29 17.25 -4.38
C VAL A 122 -19.52 16.38 -5.63
N ARG A 123 -18.92 16.76 -6.77
CA ARG A 123 -19.07 16.05 -8.04
C ARG A 123 -17.72 15.49 -8.50
N ALA A 124 -17.71 14.21 -8.89
CA ALA A 124 -16.54 13.57 -9.47
C ALA A 124 -15.98 14.31 -10.70
N HIS A 125 -16.86 14.96 -11.50
CA HIS A 125 -16.45 15.78 -12.62
C HIS A 125 -15.59 16.98 -12.21
N ASP A 126 -15.93 17.68 -11.12
CA ASP A 126 -15.19 18.84 -10.66
C ASP A 126 -13.82 18.42 -10.09
N PHE A 127 -13.79 17.31 -9.37
CA PHE A 127 -12.53 16.71 -8.91
C PHE A 127 -11.65 16.28 -10.09
N ARG A 128 -12.22 15.67 -11.14
CA ARG A 128 -11.46 15.30 -12.34
C ARG A 128 -10.82 16.55 -12.99
N ARG A 129 -11.54 17.64 -13.12
CA ARG A 129 -10.98 18.89 -13.68
C ARG A 129 -9.85 19.44 -12.82
N PHE A 130 -9.97 19.36 -11.52
CA PHE A 130 -8.91 19.72 -10.59
C PHE A 130 -7.69 18.80 -10.78
N MET A 131 -7.91 17.49 -10.80
CA MET A 131 -6.85 16.50 -11.02
C MET A 131 -6.09 16.76 -12.34
N HIS A 132 -6.80 16.93 -13.45
CA HIS A 132 -6.18 17.20 -14.75
C HIS A 132 -5.30 18.48 -14.77
N LYS A 133 -5.61 19.45 -13.93
CA LYS A 133 -4.84 20.69 -13.85
C LYS A 133 -3.58 20.60 -13.03
N ASN A 134 -3.50 19.62 -12.14
CA ASN A 134 -2.45 19.56 -11.13
C ASN A 134 -1.60 18.30 -11.19
N ILE A 135 -1.98 17.29 -11.98
CA ILE A 135 -1.32 15.98 -11.98
C ILE A 135 0.04 15.98 -12.69
N GLU A 136 0.26 16.88 -13.64
CA GLU A 136 1.46 16.92 -14.49
C GLU A 136 2.74 16.92 -13.66
N ASP A 137 2.83 17.80 -12.67
CA ASP A 137 4.01 17.94 -11.80
C ASP A 137 4.32 16.64 -11.01
N PHE A 138 3.31 15.82 -10.75
CA PHE A 138 3.43 14.56 -10.00
C PHE A 138 3.69 13.33 -10.87
N LEU A 139 3.66 13.50 -12.20
CA LEU A 139 3.99 12.43 -13.14
C LEU A 139 5.46 12.45 -13.60
N VAL A 140 6.18 13.53 -13.28
CA VAL A 140 7.58 13.70 -13.65
C VAL A 140 8.52 12.95 -12.71
N GLU A 141 8.22 12.96 -11.40
CA GLU A 141 9.02 12.28 -10.39
C GLU A 141 8.36 10.95 -10.03
N VAL A 142 8.84 9.87 -10.63
CA VAL A 142 8.35 8.52 -10.37
C VAL A 142 9.13 7.89 -9.20
N PRO A 143 8.48 7.24 -8.24
CA PRO A 143 9.16 6.51 -7.17
C PRO A 143 10.08 5.41 -7.70
N GLU A 144 11.16 5.13 -6.97
CA GLU A 144 12.07 4.02 -7.28
C GLU A 144 11.35 2.68 -7.24
N LYS A 145 11.67 1.78 -8.20
CA LYS A 145 11.02 0.47 -8.32
C LYS A 145 11.34 -0.46 -7.17
N ASP A 146 12.61 -0.51 -6.78
CA ASP A 146 13.08 -1.33 -5.66
C ASP A 146 13.92 -0.47 -4.69
N PRO A 147 13.26 0.36 -3.89
CA PRO A 147 13.97 1.29 -3.02
C PRO A 147 14.79 0.57 -1.92
N LEU A 148 14.49 -0.69 -1.58
CA LEU A 148 15.24 -1.44 -0.57
C LEU A 148 16.70 -1.70 -0.96
N GLU A 149 17.03 -1.70 -2.25
CA GLU A 149 18.42 -1.83 -2.72
C GLU A 149 19.31 -0.67 -2.27
N TYR A 150 18.73 0.51 -2.08
CA TYR A 150 19.46 1.72 -1.67
C TYR A 150 19.70 1.83 -0.16
N LEU A 151 19.25 0.86 0.64
CA LEU A 151 19.47 0.90 2.09
C LEU A 151 20.94 0.65 2.42
N ASN A 152 21.56 1.57 3.17
CA ASN A 152 23.00 1.50 3.48
C ASN A 152 23.32 0.48 4.58
N LEU A 153 22.52 0.43 5.65
CA LEU A 153 22.80 -0.38 6.84
C LEU A 153 21.88 -1.59 6.93
N LYS A 154 22.47 -2.74 7.23
CA LYS A 154 21.72 -3.94 7.56
C LYS A 154 21.19 -3.82 8.99
N PHE A 155 19.95 -4.25 9.19
CA PHE A 155 19.35 -4.33 10.52
C PHE A 155 20.00 -5.44 11.35
N ASP A 156 20.31 -5.15 12.62
CA ASP A 156 20.79 -6.15 13.59
C ASP A 156 19.62 -6.60 14.46
N GLU A 157 19.19 -7.84 14.28
CA GLU A 157 18.06 -8.44 15.00
C GLU A 157 18.23 -8.47 16.52
N LYS A 158 19.48 -8.41 17.01
CA LYS A 158 19.78 -8.29 18.45
C LYS A 158 19.14 -7.06 19.10
N LEU A 159 18.90 -6.02 18.31
CA LEU A 159 18.19 -4.82 18.78
C LEU A 159 16.76 -5.13 19.23
N LEU A 160 16.16 -6.22 18.73
CA LEU A 160 14.79 -6.64 19.02
C LEU A 160 14.71 -7.77 20.07
N GLU A 161 15.82 -8.26 20.63
CA GLU A 161 15.78 -9.32 21.66
C GLU A 161 14.81 -9.02 22.83
N PRO A 162 14.70 -7.79 23.36
CA PRO A 162 13.72 -7.47 24.40
C PRO A 162 12.27 -7.55 23.91
N ILE A 163 12.06 -7.28 22.63
CA ILE A 163 10.75 -7.33 21.97
C ILE A 163 10.34 -8.79 21.75
N PHE A 164 11.23 -9.62 21.22
CA PHE A 164 10.97 -11.04 20.95
C PHE A 164 10.66 -11.86 22.21
N LYS A 165 11.08 -11.38 23.39
CA LYS A 165 10.70 -12.01 24.68
C LYS A 165 9.23 -11.80 25.05
N LYS A 166 8.57 -10.82 24.44
CA LYS A 166 7.19 -10.44 24.77
C LYS A 166 6.21 -10.67 23.62
N TYR A 167 6.68 -10.56 22.40
CA TYR A 167 5.85 -10.59 21.18
C TYR A 167 6.43 -11.58 20.19
N GLU A 168 5.59 -12.46 19.71
CA GLU A 168 5.97 -13.46 18.73
C GLU A 168 5.83 -12.89 17.32
N LEU A 169 6.92 -12.95 16.57
CA LEU A 169 6.96 -12.66 15.14
C LEU A 169 6.30 -13.80 14.37
N VAL A 170 5.44 -13.49 13.44
CA VAL A 170 4.88 -14.49 12.53
C VAL A 170 5.89 -14.79 11.42
N ASP A 171 6.45 -15.99 11.42
CA ASP A 171 7.29 -16.45 10.31
C ASP A 171 6.45 -17.26 9.32
N PHE A 172 6.02 -16.60 8.27
CA PHE A 172 5.15 -17.22 7.26
C PHE A 172 5.81 -18.35 6.45
N ASN A 173 7.13 -18.52 6.54
CA ASN A 173 7.79 -19.70 5.95
C ASN A 173 7.56 -20.96 6.77
N LYS A 174 7.21 -20.82 8.07
CA LYS A 174 6.99 -21.93 9.00
C LYS A 174 5.52 -22.19 9.30
N VAL A 175 4.65 -21.24 8.99
CA VAL A 175 3.24 -21.31 9.34
C VAL A 175 2.43 -21.97 8.20
N ASN A 176 1.61 -22.95 8.54
CA ASN A 176 0.55 -23.39 7.64
C ASN A 176 -0.54 -22.31 7.61
N THR A 177 -0.68 -21.65 6.48
CA THR A 177 -1.58 -20.49 6.34
C THR A 177 -3.04 -20.85 6.66
N GLN A 178 -3.51 -22.03 6.24
CA GLN A 178 -4.89 -22.45 6.50
C GLN A 178 -5.16 -22.68 7.98
N ASP A 179 -4.24 -23.37 8.67
CA ASP A 179 -4.36 -23.62 10.10
C ASP A 179 -4.26 -22.32 10.90
N PHE A 180 -3.37 -21.42 10.48
CA PHE A 180 -3.21 -20.09 11.06
C PHE A 180 -4.51 -19.29 10.97
N LEU A 181 -5.09 -19.19 9.77
CA LEU A 181 -6.37 -18.52 9.53
C LEU A 181 -7.52 -19.12 10.35
N ASN A 182 -7.56 -20.44 10.46
CA ASN A 182 -8.59 -21.11 11.23
C ASN A 182 -8.54 -20.78 12.73
N ASN A 183 -7.37 -20.46 13.24
CA ASN A 183 -7.16 -20.12 14.65
C ASN A 183 -7.38 -18.61 14.95
N LEU A 184 -7.48 -17.77 13.94
CA LEU A 184 -7.76 -16.34 14.15
C LEU A 184 -9.17 -16.11 14.73
N ASN A 185 -9.26 -15.21 15.68
CA ASN A 185 -10.52 -14.79 16.30
C ASN A 185 -11.18 -13.64 15.51
N VAL A 186 -11.61 -13.95 14.28
CA VAL A 186 -12.27 -13.02 13.36
C VAL A 186 -13.57 -13.63 12.85
N ASP A 187 -14.42 -12.80 12.24
CA ASP A 187 -15.67 -13.27 11.63
C ASP A 187 -15.39 -14.29 10.51
N LYS A 188 -15.97 -15.47 10.64
CA LYS A 188 -15.88 -16.59 9.69
C LYS A 188 -17.19 -16.86 8.96
N SER A 189 -18.21 -16.01 9.14
CA SER A 189 -19.52 -16.16 8.49
C SER A 189 -19.45 -15.95 6.97
N VAL A 190 -18.44 -15.20 6.52
CA VAL A 190 -18.17 -14.98 5.10
C VAL A 190 -16.99 -15.81 4.66
N GLU A 191 -17.25 -16.75 3.75
CA GLU A 191 -16.20 -17.65 3.24
C GLU A 191 -15.04 -16.90 2.57
N VAL A 192 -13.86 -17.50 2.60
CA VAL A 192 -12.69 -17.01 1.89
C VAL A 192 -12.94 -16.94 0.38
N SER A 193 -12.30 -15.99 -0.29
CA SER A 193 -12.37 -15.85 -1.75
C SER A 193 -11.24 -16.64 -2.42
N ASP A 194 -11.48 -17.05 -3.67
CA ASP A 194 -10.45 -17.62 -4.55
C ASP A 194 -9.46 -16.56 -5.05
N VAL A 195 -9.77 -15.27 -4.86
CA VAL A 195 -8.85 -14.17 -5.19
C VAL A 195 -7.67 -14.23 -4.24
N VAL A 196 -6.48 -14.42 -4.82
CA VAL A 196 -5.21 -14.47 -4.08
C VAL A 196 -4.70 -13.05 -3.86
N GLY A 197 -4.27 -12.76 -2.63
CA GLY A 197 -3.65 -11.48 -2.27
C GLY A 197 -2.17 -11.41 -2.63
N GLY A 198 -1.55 -10.28 -2.32
CA GLY A 198 -0.12 -10.04 -2.48
C GLY A 198 0.29 -9.43 -3.82
N TYR A 199 1.55 -8.98 -3.84
CA TYR A 199 2.14 -8.27 -4.98
C TYR A 199 2.21 -9.14 -6.23
N ASN A 200 2.62 -10.40 -6.11
CA ASN A 200 2.79 -11.29 -7.26
C ASN A 200 1.45 -11.56 -7.98
N ALA A 201 0.37 -11.72 -7.22
CA ALA A 201 -0.97 -11.89 -7.76
C ALA A 201 -1.46 -10.58 -8.42
N ALA A 202 -1.24 -9.43 -7.77
CA ALA A 202 -1.57 -8.12 -8.32
C ALA A 202 -0.87 -7.86 -9.65
N LYS A 203 0.44 -8.13 -9.72
CA LYS A 203 1.25 -7.98 -10.93
C LYS A 203 0.77 -8.87 -12.06
N SER A 204 0.49 -10.14 -11.76
CA SER A 204 -0.06 -11.08 -12.74
C SER A 204 -1.40 -10.59 -13.30
N ARG A 205 -2.25 -10.00 -12.44
CA ARG A 205 -3.53 -9.42 -12.85
C ARG A 205 -3.33 -8.16 -13.71
N LEU A 206 -2.38 -7.29 -13.33
CA LEU A 206 -2.02 -6.11 -14.12
C LEU A 206 -1.51 -6.51 -15.52
N ASP A 207 -0.63 -7.50 -15.60
CA ASP A 207 -0.09 -7.97 -16.88
C ASP A 207 -1.18 -8.55 -17.78
N LEU A 208 -2.12 -9.29 -17.19
CA LEU A 208 -3.28 -9.81 -17.91
C LEU A 208 -4.18 -8.68 -18.43
N PHE A 209 -4.48 -7.70 -17.58
CA PHE A 209 -5.29 -6.55 -17.95
C PHE A 209 -4.63 -5.72 -19.06
N ALA A 210 -3.36 -5.38 -18.92
CA ALA A 210 -2.60 -4.62 -19.92
C ALA A 210 -2.55 -5.33 -21.27
N LYS A 211 -2.51 -6.66 -21.28
CA LYS A 211 -2.44 -7.46 -22.53
C LYS A 211 -3.81 -7.65 -23.20
N LYS A 212 -4.89 -7.84 -22.45
CA LYS A 212 -6.17 -8.30 -22.97
C LYS A 212 -7.35 -7.34 -22.76
N GLY A 213 -7.36 -6.62 -21.63
CA GLY A 213 -8.51 -5.86 -21.19
C GLY A 213 -8.42 -4.36 -21.44
N PHE A 214 -7.23 -3.82 -21.59
CA PHE A 214 -7.00 -2.38 -21.62
C PHE A 214 -7.70 -1.71 -22.81
N ASN A 215 -7.57 -2.27 -24.03
CA ASN A 215 -8.17 -1.70 -25.25
C ASN A 215 -9.69 -1.60 -25.21
N ASP A 216 -10.36 -2.50 -24.51
CA ASP A 216 -11.81 -2.56 -24.40
C ASP A 216 -12.33 -1.92 -23.12
N TYR A 217 -11.43 -1.55 -22.19
CA TYR A 217 -11.78 -1.03 -20.88
C TYR A 217 -12.72 0.18 -20.95
N SER A 218 -12.43 1.15 -21.78
CA SER A 218 -13.23 2.38 -21.88
C SER A 218 -14.68 2.12 -22.34
N LYS A 219 -14.89 1.11 -23.18
CA LYS A 219 -16.17 0.75 -23.76
C LYS A 219 -16.95 -0.22 -22.88
N LEU A 220 -16.27 -1.24 -22.33
CA LEU A 220 -16.92 -2.40 -21.73
C LEU A 220 -16.92 -2.42 -20.19
N ARG A 221 -16.12 -1.58 -19.52
CA ARG A 221 -16.00 -1.60 -18.05
C ARG A 221 -17.32 -1.41 -17.28
N SER A 222 -18.32 -0.81 -17.91
CA SER A 222 -19.63 -0.56 -17.31
C SER A 222 -20.68 -1.60 -17.72
N HIS A 223 -20.31 -2.60 -18.52
CA HIS A 223 -21.19 -3.68 -18.92
C HIS A 223 -21.06 -4.84 -17.93
N PRO A 224 -22.14 -5.20 -17.19
CA PRO A 224 -22.04 -6.20 -16.12
C PRO A 224 -21.80 -7.62 -16.64
N SER A 225 -22.07 -7.89 -17.92
CA SER A 225 -21.82 -9.19 -18.57
C SER A 225 -20.41 -9.35 -19.13
N GLU A 226 -19.59 -8.28 -19.10
CA GLU A 226 -18.26 -8.28 -19.69
C GLU A 226 -17.18 -8.20 -18.61
N ASP A 227 -16.17 -9.07 -18.69
CA ASP A 227 -15.00 -9.02 -17.80
C ASP A 227 -13.91 -8.10 -18.38
N ALA A 228 -14.23 -6.83 -18.52
CA ALA A 228 -13.33 -5.82 -19.06
C ALA A 228 -12.73 -4.89 -17.98
N SER A 229 -13.00 -5.13 -16.71
CA SER A 229 -12.43 -4.36 -15.62
C SER A 229 -11.00 -4.84 -15.27
N SER A 230 -10.19 -3.96 -14.69
CA SER A 230 -8.84 -4.34 -14.26
C SER A 230 -8.83 -5.35 -13.11
N GLN A 231 -9.89 -5.39 -12.29
CA GLN A 231 -9.98 -6.17 -11.05
C GLN A 231 -8.83 -5.89 -10.06
N LEU A 232 -8.18 -4.72 -10.15
CA LEU A 232 -7.09 -4.31 -9.28
C LEU A 232 -7.56 -3.64 -7.97
N SER A 233 -8.86 -3.34 -7.84
CA SER A 233 -9.39 -2.62 -6.68
C SER A 233 -9.02 -3.23 -5.32
N PRO A 234 -9.11 -4.56 -5.09
CA PRO A 234 -8.69 -5.14 -3.81
C PRO A 234 -7.20 -4.97 -3.57
N TYR A 235 -6.38 -5.06 -4.59
CA TYR A 235 -4.93 -4.89 -4.46
C TYR A 235 -4.53 -3.45 -4.14
N PHE A 236 -5.21 -2.46 -4.71
CA PHE A 236 -5.04 -1.05 -4.32
C PHE A 236 -5.52 -0.80 -2.89
N HIS A 237 -6.65 -1.39 -2.50
CA HIS A 237 -7.21 -1.21 -1.17
C HIS A 237 -6.26 -1.71 -0.06
N PHE A 238 -5.60 -2.84 -0.28
CA PHE A 238 -4.65 -3.42 0.67
C PHE A 238 -3.19 -3.03 0.42
N GLY A 239 -2.93 -2.14 -0.54
CA GLY A 239 -1.57 -1.67 -0.83
C GLY A 239 -0.65 -2.72 -1.45
N HIS A 240 -1.21 -3.76 -2.08
CA HIS A 240 -0.43 -4.84 -2.68
C HIS A 240 0.23 -4.46 -4.02
N ILE A 241 -0.17 -3.35 -4.61
CA ILE A 241 0.42 -2.79 -5.82
C ILE A 241 0.37 -1.26 -5.78
N SER A 242 1.41 -0.62 -6.29
CA SER A 242 1.49 0.83 -6.39
C SER A 242 0.65 1.36 -7.55
N THR A 243 0.01 2.51 -7.36
CA THR A 243 -0.65 3.25 -8.45
C THR A 243 0.33 3.70 -9.52
N TYR A 244 1.57 4.03 -9.15
CA TYR A 244 2.63 4.37 -10.09
C TYR A 244 3.04 3.19 -10.97
N GLU A 245 3.17 1.99 -10.42
CA GLU A 245 3.50 0.79 -11.20
C GLU A 245 2.41 0.47 -12.23
N VAL A 246 1.14 0.60 -11.84
CA VAL A 246 0.01 0.41 -12.76
C VAL A 246 0.01 1.47 -13.84
N PHE A 247 0.26 2.73 -13.48
CA PHE A 247 0.36 3.84 -14.41
C PHE A 247 1.49 3.61 -15.42
N GLU A 248 2.72 3.34 -14.95
CA GLU A 248 3.87 3.05 -15.83
C GLU A 248 3.59 1.90 -16.80
N LYS A 249 2.96 0.82 -16.30
CA LYS A 249 2.62 -0.33 -17.14
C LYS A 249 1.67 0.05 -18.28
N ILE A 250 0.68 0.88 -17.98
CA ILE A 250 -0.32 1.30 -18.98
C ILE A 250 0.30 2.25 -19.98
N ILE A 251 1.01 3.30 -19.53
CA ILE A 251 1.61 4.28 -20.45
C ILE A 251 2.70 3.69 -21.35
N SER A 252 3.44 2.69 -20.85
CA SER A 252 4.47 2.01 -21.64
C SER A 252 3.87 1.27 -22.83
N ASN A 253 2.63 0.81 -22.73
CA ASN A 253 1.93 0.17 -23.85
C ASN A 253 1.46 1.18 -24.92
N GLU A 254 1.22 2.43 -24.51
CA GLU A 254 0.66 3.49 -25.37
C GLU A 254 1.75 4.39 -25.98
N SER A 255 3.03 4.17 -25.67
CA SER A 255 4.14 5.06 -26.06
C SER A 255 3.86 6.52 -25.68
N TRP A 256 3.20 6.72 -24.54
CA TRP A 256 2.80 8.03 -24.04
C TRP A 256 3.84 8.59 -23.05
N SER A 257 3.99 9.92 -23.06
CA SER A 257 4.79 10.66 -22.06
C SER A 257 4.06 11.90 -21.60
N VAL A 258 4.54 12.51 -20.50
CA VAL A 258 3.93 13.73 -19.93
C VAL A 258 3.90 14.89 -20.95
N GLU A 259 4.86 14.95 -21.86
CA GLU A 259 4.91 15.94 -22.93
C GLU A 259 3.76 15.84 -23.93
N ASN A 260 3.03 14.72 -23.94
CA ASN A 260 1.83 14.56 -24.76
C ASN A 260 0.59 15.29 -24.18
N ILE A 261 0.65 15.79 -22.95
CA ILE A 261 -0.45 16.54 -22.34
C ILE A 261 -0.67 17.83 -23.15
N ASP A 262 -1.89 18.00 -23.67
CA ASP A 262 -2.24 19.22 -24.42
C ASP A 262 -2.72 20.32 -23.46
N PRO A 263 -1.94 21.40 -23.28
CA PRO A 263 -2.28 22.47 -22.35
C PRO A 263 -3.58 23.20 -22.70
N ASN A 264 -4.02 23.16 -24.00
CA ASN A 264 -5.28 23.77 -24.42
C ASN A 264 -6.51 22.98 -23.93
N PHE A 265 -6.32 21.69 -23.59
CA PHE A 265 -7.37 20.80 -23.13
C PHE A 265 -7.32 20.48 -21.64
N VAL A 266 -6.32 20.99 -20.92
CA VAL A 266 -6.20 20.78 -19.46
C VAL A 266 -7.49 21.23 -18.76
N GLY A 267 -8.02 20.33 -17.91
CA GLY A 267 -9.27 20.52 -17.20
C GLY A 267 -10.54 20.25 -18.02
N ARG A 268 -10.43 19.85 -19.28
CA ARG A 268 -11.55 19.32 -20.09
C ARG A 268 -11.75 17.84 -19.84
N ARG A 269 -12.87 17.29 -20.32
CA ARG A 269 -13.21 15.89 -20.18
C ARG A 269 -12.34 15.00 -21.07
N GLU A 270 -12.08 15.46 -22.27
CA GLU A 270 -11.40 14.74 -23.35
C GLU A 270 -10.31 15.60 -23.96
N GLY A 271 -9.33 14.98 -24.61
CA GLY A 271 -8.28 15.65 -25.34
C GLY A 271 -7.09 16.14 -24.52
N TRP A 272 -7.19 16.21 -23.19
CA TRP A 272 -6.10 16.72 -22.36
C TRP A 272 -4.89 15.77 -22.30
N TRP A 273 -5.15 14.49 -22.46
CA TRP A 273 -4.16 13.42 -22.36
C TRP A 273 -3.23 13.35 -23.58
N GLY A 274 -3.66 13.92 -24.73
CA GLY A 274 -2.88 13.88 -25.97
C GLY A 274 -2.72 12.50 -26.61
N GLY A 275 -3.53 11.52 -26.16
CA GLY A 275 -3.59 10.16 -26.68
C GLY A 275 -4.98 9.84 -27.26
N SER A 276 -5.07 8.74 -28.02
CA SER A 276 -6.33 8.25 -28.61
C SER A 276 -7.18 7.49 -27.60
#